data_0e3bb43b4537f264ce2ef3af38012e12
#
_entry.id   0e3bb43b4537f264ce2ef3af38012e12
#
_cell.length_a   1.000
_cell.length_b   1.000
_cell.length_c   1.000
_cell.angle_alpha   90.00
_cell.angle_beta   90.00
_cell.angle_gamma   90.00
#
_symmetry.space_group_name_H-M   'P 1'
#
loop_
_entity.id
_entity.type
_entity.pdbx_description
1 polymer ?
#
loop_
_entity_poly.entity_id
_entity_poly.type
_entity_poly.pdbx_seq_one_letter_code
_entity_poly.pdbx_strand_id
1 'polypeptide(L)'
;MGVIKVKVLIISDLHYNDRMFRGVDESRAWSWLMEVVDYHRPNLLLSCGDWGSAVNPEEFYELLKKVIVLTIYGNHENMEVLTKLYNVRSDRYLPVLMEDGKVCVFGDLRIAGINGIISEKRRSRKGVPRKRSSEFLEVAKELEGKGVDVLLLHETPYLPELFPFIRNSFNSRSALEAVKIIKPRILFNGHMHYGGYKIYEFSFGTKYVYLDSSQQNRHYVILYADSAELEIWRDFDVIEERSL
;
A
#
# COMPACT_ATOMS: atom_id res chain seq x y z
N MET A 1 17.61 11.81 -25.90
CA MET A 1 17.49 11.63 -24.45
C MET A 1 16.43 10.59 -24.22
N GLY A 2 16.79 9.39 -23.71
CA GLY A 2 15.79 8.38 -23.41
C GLY A 2 14.92 8.87 -22.25
N VAL A 3 13.61 8.77 -22.38
CA VAL A 3 12.65 9.03 -21.30
C VAL A 3 12.98 8.05 -20.19
N ILE A 4 13.39 8.55 -19.03
CA ILE A 4 13.62 7.69 -17.86
C ILE A 4 12.23 7.23 -17.40
N LYS A 5 11.88 5.98 -17.72
CA LYS A 5 10.61 5.38 -17.26
C LYS A 5 10.59 5.41 -15.73
N VAL A 6 9.60 6.08 -15.16
CA VAL A 6 9.39 6.09 -13.70
C VAL A 6 8.84 4.74 -13.27
N LYS A 7 9.70 3.97 -12.58
CA LYS A 7 9.36 2.63 -12.06
C LYS A 7 8.91 2.74 -10.60
N VAL A 8 7.71 2.28 -10.31
CA VAL A 8 7.13 2.27 -8.97
C VAL A 8 6.95 0.82 -8.51
N LEU A 9 7.56 0.48 -7.38
CA LEU A 9 7.33 -0.79 -6.67
C LEU A 9 6.17 -0.61 -5.70
N ILE A 10 5.17 -1.49 -5.74
CA ILE A 10 4.05 -1.47 -4.80
C ILE A 10 4.03 -2.78 -4.01
N ILE A 11 3.94 -2.66 -2.68
CA ILE A 11 3.85 -3.78 -1.75
C ILE A 11 2.67 -3.58 -0.78
N SER A 12 2.25 -4.65 -0.12
CA SER A 12 1.32 -4.63 1.00
C SER A 12 1.57 -5.80 1.93
N ASP A 13 1.28 -5.62 3.23
CA ASP A 13 1.30 -6.73 4.20
C ASP A 13 2.65 -7.45 4.27
N LEU A 14 3.74 -6.69 4.34
CA LEU A 14 5.10 -7.25 4.46
C LEU A 14 5.25 -8.13 5.71
N HIS A 15 4.61 -7.70 6.83
CA HIS A 15 4.61 -8.41 8.11
C HIS A 15 6.00 -8.82 8.60
N TYR A 16 6.96 -7.91 8.55
CA TYR A 16 8.26 -8.14 9.14
C TYR A 16 8.15 -8.24 10.67
N ASN A 17 8.25 -9.47 11.17
CA ASN A 17 8.16 -9.78 12.59
C ASN A 17 9.18 -10.86 12.95
N ASP A 18 9.67 -10.84 14.18
CA ASP A 18 10.57 -11.87 14.70
C ASP A 18 9.76 -13.08 15.21
N ARG A 19 9.20 -13.85 14.25
CA ARG A 19 8.41 -15.04 14.57
C ARG A 19 8.20 -15.95 13.36
N MET A 20 7.92 -17.24 13.67
CA MET A 20 7.30 -18.15 12.73
C MET A 20 5.76 -17.96 12.74
N PHE A 21 5.17 -17.81 11.57
CA PHE A 21 3.71 -17.71 11.43
C PHE A 21 3.22 -18.56 10.25
N ARG A 22 2.26 -19.46 10.52
CA ARG A 22 1.69 -20.39 9.51
C ARG A 22 2.75 -21.15 8.70
N GLY A 23 3.86 -21.52 9.35
CA GLY A 23 4.94 -22.28 8.73
C GLY A 23 5.95 -21.46 7.93
N VAL A 24 5.84 -20.13 7.90
CA VAL A 24 6.82 -19.24 7.28
C VAL A 24 7.51 -18.37 8.32
N ASP A 25 8.76 -18.04 8.05
CA ASP A 25 9.59 -17.18 8.88
C ASP A 25 9.40 -15.72 8.47
N GLU A 26 8.62 -14.96 9.25
CA GLU A 26 8.34 -13.54 8.99
C GLU A 26 9.59 -12.65 9.15
N SER A 27 10.64 -13.12 9.85
CA SER A 27 11.88 -12.35 10.00
C SER A 27 12.64 -12.19 8.67
N ARG A 28 12.35 -13.03 7.68
CA ARG A 28 12.95 -12.96 6.35
C ARG A 28 12.32 -11.90 5.43
N ALA A 29 11.23 -11.29 5.85
CA ALA A 29 10.49 -10.35 5.01
C ALA A 29 11.33 -9.13 4.62
N TRP A 30 12.15 -8.62 5.54
CA TRP A 30 12.99 -7.45 5.26
C TRP A 30 14.09 -7.75 4.25
N SER A 31 14.83 -8.84 4.43
CA SER A 31 15.89 -9.23 3.47
C SER A 31 15.32 -9.46 2.08
N TRP A 32 14.16 -10.14 1.98
CA TRP A 32 13.46 -10.32 0.71
C TRP A 32 13.07 -8.98 0.07
N LEU A 33 12.53 -8.02 0.84
CA LEU A 33 12.20 -6.70 0.29
C LEU A 33 13.44 -5.99 -0.24
N MET A 34 14.56 -6.06 0.49
CA MET A 34 15.81 -5.44 0.05
C MET A 34 16.34 -6.06 -1.25
N GLU A 35 16.23 -7.39 -1.41
CA GLU A 35 16.57 -8.09 -2.66
C GLU A 35 15.68 -7.63 -3.83
N VAL A 36 14.35 -7.48 -3.60
CA VAL A 36 13.40 -6.97 -4.62
C VAL A 36 13.77 -5.54 -5.02
N VAL A 37 14.08 -4.67 -4.05
CA VAL A 37 14.49 -3.29 -4.33
C VAL A 37 15.81 -3.24 -5.10
N ASP A 38 16.78 -4.06 -4.76
CA ASP A 38 18.07 -4.13 -5.45
C ASP A 38 17.94 -4.67 -6.89
N TYR A 39 17.06 -5.64 -7.09
CA TYR A 39 16.77 -6.21 -8.40
C TYR A 39 16.08 -5.21 -9.34
N HIS A 40 15.00 -4.56 -8.87
CA HIS A 40 14.20 -3.66 -9.70
C HIS A 40 14.74 -2.23 -9.77
N ARG A 41 15.46 -1.77 -8.74
CA ARG A 41 15.94 -0.38 -8.59
C ARG A 41 14.84 0.64 -8.87
N PRO A 42 13.71 0.57 -8.15
CA PRO A 42 12.58 1.46 -8.39
C PRO A 42 12.92 2.91 -8.02
N ASN A 43 12.23 3.86 -8.64
CA ASN A 43 12.31 5.27 -8.28
C ASN A 43 11.50 5.58 -7.01
N LEU A 44 10.39 4.85 -6.83
CA LEU A 44 9.45 5.01 -5.74
C LEU A 44 8.99 3.63 -5.25
N LEU A 45 8.85 3.48 -3.93
CA LEU A 45 8.17 2.36 -3.29
C LEU A 45 6.90 2.88 -2.62
N LEU A 46 5.76 2.27 -2.96
CA LEU A 46 4.47 2.50 -2.32
C LEU A 46 4.11 1.29 -1.45
N SER A 47 3.61 1.53 -0.24
CA SER A 47 3.12 0.45 0.61
C SER A 47 1.70 0.71 1.10
N CYS A 48 0.86 -0.32 1.02
CA CYS A 48 -0.51 -0.28 1.56
C CYS A 48 -0.57 -0.60 3.06
N GLY A 49 0.57 -0.56 3.78
CA GLY A 49 0.64 -0.80 5.22
C GLY A 49 0.97 -2.24 5.61
N ASP A 50 0.93 -2.48 6.91
CA ASP A 50 1.30 -3.73 7.58
C ASP A 50 2.77 -4.11 7.32
N TRP A 51 3.67 -3.15 7.61
CA TRP A 51 5.12 -3.39 7.58
C TRP A 51 5.57 -4.43 8.60
N GLY A 52 4.87 -4.52 9.73
CA GLY A 52 5.19 -5.40 10.84
C GLY A 52 5.78 -4.68 12.05
N SER A 53 5.89 -5.40 13.16
CA SER A 53 6.33 -4.84 14.43
C SER A 53 7.85 -4.86 14.65
N ALA A 54 8.59 -5.63 13.85
CA ALA A 54 10.05 -5.73 13.96
C ALA A 54 10.80 -4.63 13.20
N VAL A 55 10.09 -3.82 12.42
CA VAL A 55 10.67 -2.67 11.71
C VAL A 55 11.43 -1.77 12.68
N ASN A 56 12.69 -1.48 12.36
CA ASN A 56 13.57 -0.59 13.13
C ASN A 56 14.11 0.56 12.26
N PRO A 57 14.57 1.67 12.87
CA PRO A 57 15.03 2.85 12.13
C PRO A 57 16.26 2.56 11.26
N GLU A 58 17.20 1.78 11.74
CA GLU A 58 18.49 1.54 11.07
C GLU A 58 18.26 0.82 9.75
N GLU A 59 17.52 -0.28 9.75
CA GLU A 59 17.16 -1.04 8.55
C GLU A 59 16.34 -0.19 7.60
N PHE A 60 15.38 0.59 8.13
CA PHE A 60 14.54 1.45 7.28
C PHE A 60 15.36 2.54 6.59
N TYR A 61 16.35 3.12 7.27
CA TYR A 61 17.26 4.09 6.63
C TYR A 61 18.12 3.48 5.52
N GLU A 62 18.51 2.21 5.61
CA GLU A 62 19.18 1.53 4.49
C GLU A 62 18.26 1.40 3.27
N LEU A 63 16.97 1.15 3.47
CA LEU A 63 15.97 1.17 2.39
C LEU A 63 15.84 2.60 1.79
N LEU A 64 15.74 3.62 2.63
CA LEU A 64 15.58 5.03 2.19
C LEU A 64 16.79 5.56 1.43
N LYS A 65 17.97 5.00 1.61
CA LYS A 65 19.15 5.30 0.77
C LYS A 65 19.02 4.76 -0.66
N LYS A 66 18.16 3.75 -0.88
CA LYS A 66 17.97 3.11 -2.19
C LYS A 66 16.79 3.66 -2.95
N VAL A 67 15.67 3.96 -2.27
CA VAL A 67 14.39 4.30 -2.88
C VAL A 67 13.64 5.35 -2.06
N ILE A 68 12.85 6.19 -2.71
CA ILE A 68 11.86 7.04 -2.02
C ILE A 68 10.68 6.16 -1.62
N VAL A 69 10.23 6.26 -0.37
CA VAL A 69 9.13 5.46 0.18
C VAL A 69 7.96 6.36 0.57
N LEU A 70 6.77 6.02 0.09
CA LEU A 70 5.51 6.57 0.55
C LEU A 70 4.61 5.42 1.02
N THR A 71 4.10 5.50 2.22
CA THR A 71 3.27 4.46 2.80
C THR A 71 2.08 5.02 3.56
N ILE A 72 1.04 4.24 3.66
CA ILE A 72 0.04 4.33 4.72
C ILE A 72 0.37 3.32 5.82
N TYR A 73 -0.25 3.44 6.99
CA TYR A 73 -0.20 2.37 7.99
C TYR A 73 -1.43 1.46 7.88
N GLY A 74 -1.24 0.17 8.18
CA GLY A 74 -2.31 -0.81 8.32
C GLY A 74 -2.75 -1.00 9.78
N ASN A 75 -2.75 -2.24 10.26
CA ASN A 75 -3.07 -2.56 11.66
C ASN A 75 -1.94 -3.31 12.40
N HIS A 76 -0.83 -3.59 11.73
CA HIS A 76 0.36 -4.26 12.26
C HIS A 76 1.61 -3.42 11.99
N GLU A 77 1.80 -2.35 12.76
CA GLU A 77 2.88 -1.38 12.57
C GLU A 77 3.70 -1.14 13.82
N ASN A 78 4.96 -0.77 13.62
CA ASN A 78 5.75 -0.05 14.61
C ASN A 78 5.56 1.46 14.40
N MET A 79 4.52 2.03 15.02
CA MET A 79 4.17 3.45 14.85
C MET A 79 5.24 4.41 15.39
N GLU A 80 6.02 3.99 16.41
CA GLU A 80 7.12 4.81 16.93
C GLU A 80 8.21 5.07 15.91
N VAL A 81 8.46 4.08 15.05
CA VAL A 81 9.42 4.19 13.94
C VAL A 81 8.77 4.93 12.78
N LEU A 82 7.63 4.43 12.29
CA LEU A 82 7.04 4.88 11.04
C LEU A 82 6.72 6.38 11.01
N THR A 83 6.27 6.94 12.15
CA THR A 83 5.93 8.38 12.27
C THR A 83 7.15 9.32 12.30
N LYS A 84 8.36 8.79 12.47
CA LYS A 84 9.59 9.60 12.57
C LYS A 84 10.47 9.50 11.33
N LEU A 85 10.08 8.69 10.35
CA LEU A 85 10.89 8.44 9.15
C LEU A 85 10.65 9.50 8.07
N TYR A 86 11.75 9.93 7.45
CA TYR A 86 11.76 10.87 6.33
C TYR A 86 12.63 10.37 5.19
N ASN A 87 12.22 10.64 3.97
CA ASN A 87 12.92 10.25 2.77
C ASN A 87 14.24 11.02 2.62
N VAL A 88 15.38 10.30 2.65
CA VAL A 88 16.72 10.92 2.56
C VAL A 88 17.14 11.26 1.14
N ARG A 89 16.48 10.69 0.13
CA ARG A 89 16.74 10.96 -1.30
C ARG A 89 15.87 12.07 -1.86
N SER A 90 14.99 12.65 -1.07
CA SER A 90 14.15 13.76 -1.48
C SER A 90 14.87 15.09 -1.20
N ASP A 91 14.85 16.02 -2.16
CA ASP A 91 15.33 17.38 -1.98
C ASP A 91 14.41 18.21 -1.07
N ARG A 92 13.26 17.67 -0.70
CA ARG A 92 12.28 18.29 0.17
C ARG A 92 12.07 17.44 1.41
N TYR A 93 11.62 18.09 2.47
CA TYR A 93 11.12 17.39 3.65
C TYR A 93 9.90 16.53 3.25
N LEU A 94 10.12 15.23 3.08
CA LEU A 94 9.10 14.29 2.63
C LEU A 94 8.98 13.14 3.64
N PRO A 95 7.92 13.13 4.48
CA PRO A 95 7.65 12.01 5.38
C PRO A 95 7.47 10.71 4.60
N VAL A 96 7.87 9.59 5.21
CA VAL A 96 7.60 8.24 4.70
C VAL A 96 6.11 7.91 4.85
N LEU A 97 5.55 8.21 6.02
CA LEU A 97 4.12 8.06 6.29
C LEU A 97 3.33 9.20 5.64
N MET A 98 2.42 8.86 4.76
CA MET A 98 1.53 9.83 4.08
C MET A 98 0.50 10.40 5.06
N GLU A 99 0.20 11.68 4.87
CA GLU A 99 -0.87 12.35 5.61
C GLU A 99 -2.23 12.05 4.97
N ASP A 100 -3.24 11.81 5.82
CA ASP A 100 -4.63 11.68 5.38
C ASP A 100 -5.11 12.95 4.65
N GLY A 101 -5.92 12.78 3.62
CA GLY A 101 -6.52 13.89 2.86
C GLY A 101 -5.54 14.70 2.00
N LYS A 102 -4.25 14.33 1.97
CA LYS A 102 -3.22 14.98 1.16
C LYS A 102 -2.89 14.18 -0.10
N VAL A 103 -2.60 14.90 -1.18
CA VAL A 103 -2.07 14.33 -2.42
C VAL A 103 -0.57 14.60 -2.48
N CYS A 104 0.21 13.53 -2.58
CA CYS A 104 1.64 13.59 -2.87
C CYS A 104 1.84 13.52 -4.39
N VAL A 105 2.72 14.36 -4.93
CA VAL A 105 3.06 14.32 -6.36
C VAL A 105 4.47 13.78 -6.53
N PHE A 106 4.61 12.72 -7.33
CA PHE A 106 5.89 12.12 -7.69
C PHE A 106 5.96 11.97 -9.22
N GLY A 107 6.80 12.76 -9.87
CA GLY A 107 6.71 12.94 -11.32
C GLY A 107 5.32 13.47 -11.68
N ASP A 108 4.64 12.79 -12.60
CA ASP A 108 3.26 13.13 -13.01
C ASP A 108 2.20 12.39 -12.18
N LEU A 109 2.59 11.46 -11.30
CA LEU A 109 1.64 10.68 -10.48
C LEU A 109 1.15 11.48 -9.28
N ARG A 110 -0.17 11.51 -9.11
CA ARG A 110 -0.90 12.06 -7.97
C ARG A 110 -1.31 10.94 -7.04
N ILE A 111 -0.60 10.79 -5.93
CA ILE A 111 -0.71 9.66 -5.01
C ILE A 111 -1.39 10.12 -3.73
N ALA A 112 -2.37 9.37 -3.26
CA ALA A 112 -3.03 9.61 -1.99
C ALA A 112 -3.21 8.29 -1.23
N GLY A 113 -3.49 8.39 0.08
CA GLY A 113 -3.81 7.23 0.89
C GLY A 113 -4.75 7.57 2.02
N ILE A 114 -5.43 6.56 2.55
CA ILE A 114 -6.18 6.66 3.80
C ILE A 114 -5.58 5.66 4.78
N ASN A 115 -5.03 6.19 5.86
CA ASN A 115 -4.32 5.45 6.87
C ASN A 115 -5.22 4.55 7.73
N GLY A 116 -4.74 3.34 8.03
CA GLY A 116 -5.31 2.44 9.01
C GLY A 116 -6.56 1.69 8.56
N ILE A 117 -7.19 1.04 9.54
CA ILE A 117 -8.44 0.31 9.36
C ILE A 117 -9.60 0.96 10.12
N ILE A 118 -10.81 0.59 9.75
CA ILE A 118 -12.04 1.10 10.38
C ILE A 118 -12.39 0.29 11.62
N SER A 119 -12.75 0.97 12.71
CA SER A 119 -13.28 0.35 13.92
C SER A 119 -14.15 1.32 14.70
N GLU A 120 -15.43 1.04 14.82
CA GLU A 120 -16.37 1.86 15.59
C GLU A 120 -16.13 1.81 17.11
N LYS A 121 -15.62 0.69 17.61
CA LYS A 121 -15.48 0.43 19.04
C LYS A 121 -14.08 0.67 19.58
N ARG A 122 -13.04 0.38 18.81
CA ARG A 122 -11.63 0.46 19.25
C ARG A 122 -10.88 1.50 18.46
N ARG A 123 -10.42 2.55 19.15
CA ARG A 123 -9.65 3.66 18.55
C ARG A 123 -8.18 3.30 18.30
N SER A 124 -7.66 2.31 18.99
CA SER A 124 -6.30 1.79 18.78
C SER A 124 -6.19 0.32 19.21
N ARG A 125 -5.21 -0.37 18.68
CA ARG A 125 -4.80 -1.70 19.13
C ARG A 125 -3.29 -1.82 19.02
N LYS A 126 -2.62 -2.19 20.11
CA LYS A 126 -1.15 -2.29 20.16
C LYS A 126 -0.45 -1.00 19.67
N GLY A 127 -0.96 0.16 20.04
CA GLY A 127 -0.40 1.45 19.62
C GLY A 127 -0.79 1.92 18.22
N VAL A 128 -1.38 1.07 17.37
CA VAL A 128 -1.78 1.44 16.01
C VAL A 128 -3.18 2.07 16.03
N PRO A 129 -3.33 3.32 15.54
CA PRO A 129 -4.62 4.03 15.50
C PRO A 129 -5.63 3.36 14.56
N ARG A 130 -6.91 3.61 14.81
CA ARG A 130 -8.03 3.19 13.98
C ARG A 130 -9.02 4.33 13.81
N LYS A 131 -9.66 4.39 12.66
CA LYS A 131 -10.67 5.41 12.36
C LYS A 131 -12.08 4.88 12.59
N ARG A 132 -13.01 5.77 12.90
CA ARG A 132 -14.44 5.48 12.69
C ARG A 132 -14.76 5.58 11.20
N SER A 133 -15.86 4.98 10.78
CA SER A 133 -16.32 5.10 9.39
C SER A 133 -16.51 6.55 8.96
N SER A 134 -17.06 7.41 9.84
CA SER A 134 -17.22 8.84 9.56
C SER A 134 -15.89 9.53 9.28
N GLU A 135 -14.87 9.30 10.12
CA GLU A 135 -13.53 9.87 9.95
C GLU A 135 -12.85 9.37 8.65
N PHE A 136 -13.05 8.09 8.33
CA PHE A 136 -12.52 7.51 7.09
C PHE A 136 -13.17 8.15 5.85
N LEU A 137 -14.48 8.36 5.89
CA LEU A 137 -15.23 9.01 4.81
C LEU A 137 -14.97 10.53 4.72
N GLU A 138 -14.66 11.20 5.83
CA GLU A 138 -14.21 12.60 5.82
C GLU A 138 -12.91 12.75 5.04
N VAL A 139 -11.91 11.88 5.29
CA VAL A 139 -10.67 11.86 4.50
C VAL A 139 -10.96 11.59 3.02
N ALA A 140 -11.89 10.68 2.70
CA ALA A 140 -12.28 10.42 1.31
C ALA A 140 -12.87 11.66 0.64
N LYS A 141 -13.73 12.42 1.33
CA LYS A 141 -14.31 13.68 0.84
C LYS A 141 -13.24 14.77 0.63
N GLU A 142 -12.24 14.83 1.50
CA GLU A 142 -11.11 15.74 1.29
C GLU A 142 -10.33 15.43 0.01
N LEU A 143 -10.33 14.17 -0.44
CA LEU A 143 -9.67 13.72 -1.66
C LEU A 143 -10.57 13.80 -2.91
N GLU A 144 -11.87 14.03 -2.73
CA GLU A 144 -12.83 14.15 -3.84
C GLU A 144 -12.39 15.23 -4.84
N GLY A 145 -12.45 14.89 -6.13
CA GLY A 145 -12.12 15.82 -7.21
C GLY A 145 -10.64 16.22 -7.31
N LYS A 146 -9.75 15.70 -6.47
CA LYS A 146 -8.32 16.03 -6.52
C LYS A 146 -7.54 15.30 -7.63
N GLY A 147 -8.19 14.51 -8.48
CA GLY A 147 -7.54 13.79 -9.59
C GLY A 147 -6.48 12.82 -9.09
N VAL A 148 -6.84 11.93 -8.19
CA VAL A 148 -5.93 10.92 -7.62
C VAL A 148 -5.67 9.83 -8.68
N ASP A 149 -4.41 9.64 -9.08
CA ASP A 149 -4.01 8.55 -9.96
C ASP A 149 -3.89 7.23 -9.18
N VAL A 150 -3.17 7.26 -8.06
CA VAL A 150 -2.93 6.09 -7.22
C VAL A 150 -3.49 6.35 -5.83
N LEU A 151 -4.43 5.49 -5.41
CA LEU A 151 -4.94 5.47 -4.04
C LEU A 151 -4.41 4.23 -3.31
N LEU A 152 -3.90 4.44 -2.09
CA LEU A 152 -3.52 3.35 -1.18
C LEU A 152 -4.57 3.22 -0.08
N LEU A 153 -5.11 2.02 0.09
CA LEU A 153 -5.99 1.67 1.21
C LEU A 153 -5.47 0.40 1.88
N HIS A 154 -5.59 0.32 3.21
CA HIS A 154 -5.40 -0.95 3.92
C HIS A 154 -6.75 -1.64 4.18
N GLU A 155 -7.78 -0.90 4.60
CA GLU A 155 -9.14 -1.45 4.76
C GLU A 155 -9.71 -1.94 3.42
N THR A 156 -10.22 -3.18 3.38
CA THR A 156 -10.66 -3.83 2.14
C THR A 156 -12.09 -3.42 1.77
N PRO A 157 -12.34 -2.92 0.54
CA PRO A 157 -13.68 -2.61 0.04
C PRO A 157 -14.57 -3.86 -0.01
N TYR A 158 -15.89 -3.69 0.18
CA TYR A 158 -16.86 -4.77 0.05
C TYR A 158 -17.00 -5.22 -1.42
N LEU A 159 -16.32 -6.31 -1.76
CA LEU A 159 -16.29 -6.92 -3.10
C LEU A 159 -16.44 -8.44 -2.95
N PRO A 160 -17.67 -8.95 -2.72
CA PRO A 160 -17.93 -10.38 -2.50
C PRO A 160 -17.57 -11.25 -3.72
N GLU A 161 -17.58 -10.71 -4.92
CA GLU A 161 -17.16 -11.36 -6.16
C GLU A 161 -15.65 -11.69 -6.18
N LEU A 162 -14.82 -10.88 -5.50
CA LEU A 162 -13.39 -11.14 -5.34
C LEU A 162 -13.06 -11.87 -4.04
N PHE A 163 -13.79 -11.55 -3.00
CA PHE A 163 -13.58 -12.05 -1.64
C PHE A 163 -14.88 -12.67 -1.12
N PRO A 164 -15.19 -13.93 -1.47
CA PRO A 164 -16.46 -14.58 -1.11
C PRO A 164 -16.75 -14.61 0.39
N PHE A 165 -15.70 -14.54 1.24
CA PHE A 165 -15.81 -14.53 2.69
C PHE A 165 -15.78 -13.12 3.32
N ILE A 166 -15.71 -12.06 2.50
CA ILE A 166 -15.75 -10.70 3.03
C ILE A 166 -17.10 -10.45 3.70
N ARG A 167 -17.03 -10.00 4.94
CA ARG A 167 -18.26 -9.67 5.66
C ARG A 167 -18.85 -8.38 5.11
N ASN A 168 -20.17 -8.40 4.87
CA ASN A 168 -20.94 -7.19 4.60
C ASN A 168 -21.05 -6.35 5.88
N SER A 169 -19.93 -5.75 6.26
CA SER A 169 -19.78 -4.95 7.47
C SER A 169 -19.85 -3.47 7.14
N PHE A 170 -20.06 -2.66 8.18
CA PHE A 170 -19.98 -1.21 8.06
C PHE A 170 -18.59 -0.78 7.54
N ASN A 171 -17.54 -1.43 8.00
CA ASN A 171 -16.16 -1.14 7.61
C ASN A 171 -15.93 -1.33 6.11
N SER A 172 -16.20 -2.54 5.60
CA SER A 172 -15.96 -2.85 4.18
C SER A 172 -16.84 -2.03 3.23
N ARG A 173 -18.08 -1.69 3.66
CA ARG A 173 -18.94 -0.78 2.89
C ARG A 173 -18.40 0.65 2.88
N SER A 174 -17.90 1.15 4.01
CA SER A 174 -17.30 2.49 4.08
C SER A 174 -16.02 2.57 3.25
N ALA A 175 -15.21 1.51 3.22
CA ALA A 175 -14.06 1.46 2.32
C ALA A 175 -14.49 1.50 0.84
N LEU A 176 -15.52 0.76 0.45
CA LEU A 176 -16.07 0.82 -0.91
C LEU A 176 -16.63 2.22 -1.24
N GLU A 177 -17.33 2.85 -0.30
CA GLU A 177 -17.87 4.20 -0.47
C GLU A 177 -16.76 5.25 -0.63
N ALA A 178 -15.67 5.12 0.13
CA ALA A 178 -14.50 5.98 -0.04
C ALA A 178 -13.93 5.90 -1.46
N VAL A 179 -13.83 4.70 -2.02
CA VAL A 179 -13.35 4.52 -3.42
C VAL A 179 -14.30 5.19 -4.41
N LYS A 180 -15.62 5.10 -4.20
CA LYS A 180 -16.64 5.77 -5.07
C LYS A 180 -16.58 7.28 -4.98
N ILE A 181 -16.27 7.84 -3.81
CA ILE A 181 -16.11 9.28 -3.61
C ILE A 181 -14.85 9.77 -4.33
N ILE A 182 -13.71 9.13 -4.10
CA ILE A 182 -12.41 9.58 -4.63
C ILE A 182 -12.29 9.31 -6.13
N LYS A 183 -12.78 8.16 -6.60
CA LYS A 183 -12.67 7.65 -7.98
C LYS A 183 -11.23 7.72 -8.50
N PRO A 184 -10.26 7.09 -7.82
CA PRO A 184 -8.89 7.09 -8.29
C PRO A 184 -8.78 6.34 -9.62
N ARG A 185 -7.72 6.59 -10.39
CA ARG A 185 -7.45 5.79 -11.60
C ARG A 185 -7.12 4.34 -11.23
N ILE A 186 -6.30 4.14 -10.19
CA ILE A 186 -5.96 2.82 -9.67
C ILE A 186 -5.97 2.82 -8.14
N LEU A 187 -6.51 1.76 -7.55
CA LEU A 187 -6.51 1.47 -6.12
C LEU A 187 -5.63 0.26 -5.83
N PHE A 188 -4.64 0.41 -4.93
CA PHE A 188 -3.90 -0.69 -4.33
C PHE A 188 -4.37 -0.93 -2.90
N ASN A 189 -4.49 -2.22 -2.51
CA ASN A 189 -5.01 -2.63 -1.23
C ASN A 189 -4.41 -3.96 -0.77
N GLY A 190 -4.44 -4.22 0.54
CA GLY A 190 -4.00 -5.49 1.15
C GLY A 190 -4.97 -6.02 2.19
N HIS A 191 -4.45 -6.39 3.39
CA HIS A 191 -5.16 -6.73 4.62
C HIS A 191 -5.79 -8.13 4.70
N MET A 192 -6.41 -8.66 3.65
CA MET A 192 -7.25 -9.86 3.75
C MET A 192 -6.47 -11.18 3.77
N HIS A 193 -5.20 -11.21 3.36
CA HIS A 193 -4.39 -12.44 3.20
C HIS A 193 -5.13 -13.55 2.42
N TYR A 194 -5.77 -13.16 1.32
CA TYR A 194 -6.64 -14.03 0.53
C TYR A 194 -6.01 -14.37 -0.83
N GLY A 195 -4.91 -15.09 -0.80
CA GLY A 195 -4.09 -15.37 -1.98
C GLY A 195 -3.14 -14.22 -2.29
N GLY A 196 -2.32 -14.37 -3.33
CA GLY A 196 -1.21 -13.43 -3.60
C GLY A 196 -1.64 -12.10 -4.18
N TYR A 197 -2.58 -12.12 -5.14
CA TYR A 197 -3.14 -10.91 -5.76
C TYR A 197 -4.52 -11.14 -6.34
N LYS A 198 -5.22 -10.04 -6.62
CA LYS A 198 -6.48 -10.01 -7.37
C LYS A 198 -6.59 -8.70 -8.13
N ILE A 199 -7.18 -8.76 -9.32
CA ILE A 199 -7.44 -7.58 -10.16
C ILE A 199 -8.94 -7.47 -10.42
N TYR A 200 -9.47 -6.25 -10.36
CA TYR A 200 -10.87 -5.95 -10.61
C TYR A 200 -11.00 -4.55 -11.22
N GLU A 201 -12.01 -4.33 -12.02
CA GLU A 201 -12.34 -3.02 -12.55
C GLU A 201 -13.75 -2.62 -12.10
N PHE A 202 -13.84 -1.50 -11.41
CA PHE A 202 -15.12 -0.94 -11.00
C PHE A 202 -15.87 -0.36 -12.20
N SER A 203 -17.20 -0.43 -12.18
CA SER A 203 -18.06 0.11 -13.24
C SER A 203 -17.87 1.62 -13.50
N PHE A 204 -17.26 2.34 -12.57
CA PHE A 204 -16.91 3.76 -12.70
C PHE A 204 -15.44 3.99 -13.16
N GLY A 205 -14.75 2.94 -13.64
CA GLY A 205 -13.45 3.03 -14.31
C GLY A 205 -12.23 2.93 -13.41
N THR A 206 -12.37 2.85 -12.08
CA THR A 206 -11.24 2.62 -11.18
C THR A 206 -10.74 1.17 -11.32
N LYS A 207 -9.46 0.98 -11.57
CA LYS A 207 -8.82 -0.34 -11.49
C LYS A 207 -8.40 -0.63 -10.06
N TYR A 208 -8.68 -1.83 -9.60
CA TYR A 208 -8.35 -2.29 -8.25
C TYR A 208 -7.37 -3.44 -8.31
N VAL A 209 -6.30 -3.33 -7.54
CA VAL A 209 -5.30 -4.39 -7.35
C VAL A 209 -5.16 -4.67 -5.86
N TYR A 210 -5.62 -5.85 -5.46
CA TYR A 210 -5.31 -6.43 -4.17
C TYR A 210 -3.96 -7.13 -4.23
N LEU A 211 -3.18 -7.04 -3.16
CA LEU A 211 -1.80 -7.48 -3.11
C LEU A 211 -1.44 -8.02 -1.72
N ASP A 212 -0.69 -9.13 -1.66
CA ASP A 212 -0.14 -9.71 -0.44
C ASP A 212 1.36 -10.02 -0.64
N SER A 213 2.20 -9.20 -0.02
CA SER A 213 3.67 -9.31 -0.06
C SER A 213 4.24 -10.06 1.15
N SER A 214 3.39 -10.71 1.97
CA SER A 214 3.83 -11.52 3.10
C SER A 214 4.76 -12.65 2.65
N GLN A 215 5.56 -13.18 3.56
CA GLN A 215 6.46 -14.29 3.29
C GLN A 215 5.75 -15.57 2.79
N GLN A 216 4.43 -15.66 2.96
CA GLN A 216 3.63 -16.76 2.42
C GLN A 216 3.35 -16.57 0.92
N ASN A 217 3.16 -15.34 0.46
CA ASN A 217 2.67 -15.04 -0.89
C ASN A 217 3.72 -14.37 -1.78
N ARG A 218 4.49 -13.43 -1.26
CA ARG A 218 5.59 -12.71 -1.92
C ARG A 218 5.23 -12.07 -3.26
N HIS A 219 3.98 -11.58 -3.36
CA HIS A 219 3.55 -10.84 -4.53
C HIS A 219 3.78 -9.36 -4.37
N TYR A 220 4.11 -8.68 -5.46
CA TYR A 220 4.24 -7.24 -5.55
C TYR A 220 3.96 -6.77 -6.97
N VAL A 221 3.84 -5.45 -7.14
CA VAL A 221 3.57 -4.83 -8.43
C VAL A 221 4.73 -3.94 -8.83
N ILE A 222 5.11 -3.98 -10.09
CA ILE A 222 5.88 -2.95 -10.76
C ILE A 222 4.95 -2.16 -11.66
N LEU A 223 4.80 -0.87 -11.39
CA LEU A 223 4.01 0.06 -12.20
C LEU A 223 4.97 0.98 -12.97
N TYR A 224 4.77 1.05 -14.28
CA TYR A 224 5.47 1.99 -15.16
C TYR A 224 4.57 3.21 -15.39
N ALA A 225 4.89 4.32 -14.73
CA ALA A 225 4.03 5.50 -14.71
C ALA A 225 3.77 6.08 -16.12
N ASP A 226 4.81 6.06 -16.98
CA ASP A 226 4.77 6.70 -18.30
C ASP A 226 3.97 5.91 -19.33
N SER A 227 3.93 4.57 -19.23
CA SER A 227 3.24 3.69 -20.18
C SER A 227 1.88 3.20 -19.67
N ALA A 228 1.55 3.50 -18.42
CA ALA A 228 0.36 2.97 -17.76
C ALA A 228 0.29 1.42 -17.80
N GLU A 229 1.45 0.78 -17.70
CA GLU A 229 1.59 -0.68 -17.63
C GLU A 229 1.89 -1.10 -16.21
N LEU A 230 1.37 -2.24 -15.80
CA LEU A 230 1.73 -2.89 -14.55
C LEU A 230 2.09 -4.35 -14.76
N GLU A 231 3.04 -4.81 -13.97
CA GLU A 231 3.46 -6.20 -13.89
C GLU A 231 3.18 -6.70 -12.47
N ILE A 232 2.54 -7.86 -12.36
CA ILE A 232 2.42 -8.60 -11.10
C ILE A 232 3.59 -9.57 -11.03
N TRP A 233 4.32 -9.50 -9.94
CA TRP A 233 5.48 -10.36 -9.68
C TRP A 233 5.24 -11.25 -8.48
N ARG A 234 5.87 -12.42 -8.49
CA ARG A 234 6.06 -13.27 -7.33
C ARG A 234 7.51 -13.65 -7.23
N ASP A 235 8.15 -13.35 -6.11
CA ASP A 235 9.60 -13.44 -5.98
C ASP A 235 10.30 -12.67 -7.11
N PHE A 236 10.91 -13.35 -8.09
CA PHE A 236 11.58 -12.73 -9.24
C PHE A 236 11.00 -13.15 -10.59
N ASP A 237 9.78 -13.70 -10.58
CA ASP A 237 9.07 -14.13 -11.77
C ASP A 237 7.88 -13.20 -12.04
N VAL A 238 7.72 -12.78 -13.30
CA VAL A 238 6.52 -12.08 -13.78
C VAL A 238 5.38 -13.08 -13.86
N ILE A 239 4.29 -12.81 -13.15
CA ILE A 239 3.09 -13.66 -13.14
C ILE A 239 2.05 -13.17 -14.13
N GLU A 240 1.93 -11.84 -14.26
CA GLU A 240 0.93 -11.22 -15.13
C GLU A 240 1.37 -9.81 -15.55
N GLU A 241 1.04 -9.43 -16.80
CA GLU A 241 1.25 -8.09 -17.33
C GLU A 241 -0.11 -7.49 -17.72
N ARG A 242 -0.33 -6.21 -17.44
CA ARG A 242 -1.57 -5.50 -17.74
C ARG A 242 -1.31 -4.07 -18.20
N SER A 243 -2.10 -3.62 -19.17
CA SER A 243 -2.25 -2.20 -19.48
C SER A 243 -3.35 -1.59 -18.62
N LEU A 244 -3.14 -0.37 -18.13
CA LEU A 244 -4.06 0.39 -17.24
C LEU A 244 -5.02 1.26 -18.04
#